data_8d835986d8dab4298f77a5637a962522
#
_entry.id   8d835986d8dab4298f77a5637a962522
#
_cell.length_a   1.000
_cell.length_b   1.000
_cell.length_c   1.000
_cell.angle_alpha   90.00
_cell.angle_beta   90.00
_cell.angle_gamma   90.00
#
_symmetry.space_group_name_H-M   'P 1'
#
loop_
_entity.id
_entity.type
_entity.pdbx_description
1 polymer ?
#
loop_
_entity_poly.entity_id
_entity_poly.type
_entity_poly.pdbx_seq_one_letter_code
_entity_poly.pdbx_strand_id
1 'polypeptide(L)'
;MANGHINARTLHELYQQLGLSTDSLEKESGFTVHYLEETFKDLPFRSEPFRPNYFSFLFIKNAFGHYTIDDQRFEVTSNTVYFTNPGNYRIFEWEKLEHTCLITFGEGFLKEYVHHDVYSDFSFLLSEVVSPRILTQHQFDQVEELCGLLYKEYKGNALYKNKIIGALVIALLLKIKEYFFQDYNPISEGNRSSQIVKKFKLSLEHHFRDLISGKTNTQLRVQDYADMQALHVNYLSSVISSKTGKTISSWIADKNITEAKIMLQDEALSIKEIASRLGFLETPHFSNYFKKHMSISPAGYRKQYFNSLS
;
A
#
# COMPACT_ATOMS: atom_id res chain seq x y z
N MET A 1 -6.51 -17.68 -24.93
CA MET A 1 -5.73 -16.42 -25.00
C MET A 1 -5.35 -16.07 -23.59
N ALA A 2 -4.08 -16.05 -23.26
CA ALA A 2 -3.61 -15.75 -21.91
C ALA A 2 -3.94 -14.28 -21.62
N ASN A 3 -4.81 -14.02 -20.64
CA ASN A 3 -5.06 -12.69 -20.12
C ASN A 3 -3.74 -12.20 -19.49
N GLY A 4 -2.98 -11.40 -20.23
CA GLY A 4 -1.79 -10.73 -19.73
C GLY A 4 -2.18 -9.64 -18.73
N HIS A 5 -2.35 -10.02 -17.46
CA HIS A 5 -2.48 -9.05 -16.40
C HIS A 5 -1.13 -8.38 -16.16
N ILE A 6 -1.12 -7.05 -16.19
CA ILE A 6 0.05 -6.26 -15.80
C ILE A 6 0.24 -6.42 -14.28
N ASN A 7 1.26 -7.18 -13.88
CA ASN A 7 1.68 -7.35 -12.49
C ASN A 7 2.91 -6.45 -12.22
N ALA A 8 2.68 -5.18 -11.95
CA ALA A 8 3.74 -4.26 -11.58
C ALA A 8 4.21 -4.51 -10.13
N ARG A 9 5.49 -4.82 -9.95
CA ARG A 9 6.13 -5.02 -8.63
C ARG A 9 6.60 -3.72 -8.00
N THR A 10 6.92 -2.72 -8.82
CA THR A 10 7.39 -1.40 -8.40
C THR A 10 6.48 -0.31 -8.97
N LEU A 11 6.46 0.87 -8.34
CA LEU A 11 5.78 2.05 -8.88
C LEU A 11 6.34 2.44 -10.25
N HIS A 12 7.64 2.28 -10.45
CA HIS A 12 8.30 2.55 -11.72
C HIS A 12 7.74 1.65 -12.85
N GLU A 13 7.66 0.34 -12.63
CA GLU A 13 7.06 -0.59 -13.59
C GLU A 13 5.59 -0.25 -13.87
N LEU A 14 4.82 0.05 -12.81
CA LEU A 14 3.41 0.44 -12.95
C LEU A 14 3.26 1.68 -13.83
N TYR A 15 4.08 2.70 -13.59
CA TYR A 15 4.01 3.96 -14.31
C TYR A 15 4.44 3.82 -15.77
N GLN A 16 5.52 3.07 -16.05
CA GLN A 16 5.92 2.75 -17.42
C GLN A 16 4.78 2.06 -18.19
N GLN A 17 4.12 1.09 -17.56
CA GLN A 17 3.04 0.32 -18.17
C GLN A 17 1.77 1.16 -18.40
N LEU A 18 1.52 2.16 -17.55
CA LEU A 18 0.41 3.10 -17.71
C LEU A 18 0.75 4.28 -18.63
N GLY A 19 1.98 4.36 -19.18
CA GLY A 19 2.42 5.49 -19.99
C GLY A 19 2.63 6.78 -19.20
N LEU A 20 2.79 6.68 -17.87
CA LEU A 20 3.00 7.79 -16.96
C LEU A 20 4.48 8.17 -16.92
N SER A 21 4.80 9.48 -16.75
CA SER A 21 6.18 9.91 -16.57
C SER A 21 6.79 9.29 -15.31
N THR A 22 8.00 8.74 -15.47
CA THR A 22 8.79 8.17 -14.38
C THR A 22 9.88 9.10 -13.87
N ASP A 23 9.98 10.32 -14.45
CA ASP A 23 11.08 11.25 -14.20
C ASP A 23 11.18 11.77 -12.77
N SER A 24 10.04 11.79 -12.07
CA SER A 24 9.96 12.21 -10.66
C SER A 24 9.90 11.04 -9.68
N LEU A 25 9.96 9.77 -10.17
CA LEU A 25 9.98 8.61 -9.33
C LEU A 25 11.38 8.38 -8.77
N GLU A 26 11.59 8.69 -7.51
CA GLU A 26 12.73 8.15 -6.77
C GLU A 26 12.61 6.62 -6.77
N LYS A 27 13.67 5.92 -7.16
CA LYS A 27 13.68 4.45 -7.36
C LYS A 27 13.17 3.66 -6.15
N GLU A 28 13.14 4.25 -4.97
CA GLU A 28 12.73 3.63 -3.72
C GLU A 28 11.60 4.38 -2.99
N SER A 29 11.10 5.51 -3.51
CA SER A 29 9.98 6.19 -2.86
C SER A 29 8.72 5.34 -3.01
N GLY A 30 8.25 4.81 -1.90
CA GLY A 30 6.98 4.10 -1.87
C GLY A 30 5.76 5.03 -1.93
N PHE A 31 5.91 6.26 -2.44
CA PHE A 31 4.88 7.30 -2.49
C PHE A 31 4.94 8.07 -3.81
N THR A 32 3.76 8.37 -4.37
CA THR A 32 3.61 9.28 -5.53
C THR A 32 2.32 10.08 -5.44
N VAL A 33 2.31 11.25 -6.05
CA VAL A 33 1.11 12.06 -6.25
C VAL A 33 1.15 12.71 -7.64
N HIS A 34 0.03 12.63 -8.37
CA HIS A 34 -0.12 13.16 -9.72
C HIS A 34 -1.49 13.80 -9.92
N TYR A 35 -1.51 14.87 -10.71
CA TYR A 35 -2.73 15.33 -11.35
C TYR A 35 -2.86 14.63 -12.70
N LEU A 36 -3.95 13.88 -12.89
CA LEU A 36 -4.08 12.99 -14.05
C LEU A 36 -4.23 13.75 -15.36
N GLU A 37 -4.78 14.96 -15.34
CA GLU A 37 -4.85 15.86 -16.49
C GLU A 37 -3.47 16.34 -16.99
N GLU A 38 -2.45 16.31 -16.14
CA GLU A 38 -1.08 16.58 -16.58
C GLU A 38 -0.49 15.42 -17.38
N THR A 39 -1.01 14.23 -17.17
CA THR A 39 -0.52 12.98 -17.74
C THR A 39 -1.32 12.53 -18.95
N PHE A 40 -2.65 12.47 -18.82
CA PHE A 40 -3.56 12.02 -19.88
C PHE A 40 -4.09 13.21 -20.66
N LYS A 41 -3.29 13.71 -21.61
CA LYS A 41 -3.66 14.84 -22.47
C LYS A 41 -4.53 14.45 -23.65
N ASP A 42 -4.34 13.22 -24.14
CA ASP A 42 -5.09 12.68 -25.27
C ASP A 42 -6.27 11.87 -24.73
N LEU A 43 -7.46 12.46 -24.74
CA LEU A 43 -8.71 11.83 -24.33
C LEU A 43 -9.57 11.56 -25.57
N PRO A 44 -10.43 10.51 -25.58
CA PRO A 44 -10.65 9.55 -24.50
C PRO A 44 -9.48 8.57 -24.30
N PHE A 45 -9.25 8.15 -23.05
CA PHE A 45 -8.21 7.21 -22.69
C PHE A 45 -8.78 6.01 -21.93
N ARG A 46 -8.30 4.80 -22.24
CA ARG A 46 -8.60 3.58 -21.50
C ARG A 46 -7.29 2.86 -21.16
N SER A 47 -7.10 2.54 -19.89
CA SER A 47 -5.94 1.75 -19.45
C SER A 47 -6.11 0.28 -19.81
N GLU A 48 -4.98 -0.42 -20.03
CA GLU A 48 -4.96 -1.86 -19.91
C GLU A 48 -5.34 -2.28 -18.47
N PRO A 49 -5.90 -3.48 -18.28
CA PRO A 49 -6.19 -4.00 -16.96
C PRO A 49 -4.90 -4.19 -16.14
N PHE A 50 -4.87 -3.74 -14.89
CA PHE A 50 -3.71 -3.85 -14.03
C PHE A 50 -4.06 -4.17 -12.58
N ARG A 51 -3.10 -4.76 -11.85
CA ARG A 51 -3.20 -5.07 -10.40
C ARG A 51 -1.95 -4.56 -9.68
N PRO A 52 -1.96 -3.34 -9.16
CA PRO A 52 -0.80 -2.78 -8.47
C PRO A 52 -0.68 -3.33 -7.05
N ASN A 53 0.55 -3.33 -6.54
CA ASN A 53 0.85 -3.68 -5.15
C ASN A 53 0.89 -2.46 -4.23
N TYR A 54 0.01 -1.50 -4.46
CA TYR A 54 -0.01 -0.21 -3.79
C TYR A 54 -1.43 0.19 -3.41
N PHE A 55 -1.56 0.93 -2.31
CA PHE A 55 -2.76 1.68 -1.99
C PHE A 55 -2.87 2.89 -2.91
N SER A 56 -4.09 3.28 -3.27
CA SER A 56 -4.30 4.54 -3.97
C SER A 56 -5.57 5.25 -3.48
N PHE A 57 -5.47 6.56 -3.36
CA PHE A 57 -6.60 7.46 -3.32
C PHE A 57 -6.68 8.21 -4.64
N LEU A 58 -7.86 8.19 -5.25
CA LEU A 58 -8.17 8.97 -6.45
C LEU A 58 -9.26 9.96 -6.06
N PHE A 59 -8.91 11.24 -6.00
CA PHE A 59 -9.79 12.35 -5.72
C PHE A 59 -10.19 13.02 -7.02
N ILE A 60 -11.49 13.12 -7.28
CA ILE A 60 -12.04 13.64 -8.52
C ILE A 60 -12.91 14.85 -8.22
N LYS A 61 -12.48 16.05 -8.66
CA LYS A 61 -13.29 17.24 -8.59
C LYS A 61 -14.27 17.31 -9.75
N ASN A 62 -13.78 17.09 -10.96
CA ASN A 62 -14.56 17.08 -12.17
C ASN A 62 -13.92 16.15 -13.21
N ALA A 63 -14.61 15.07 -13.52
CA ALA A 63 -14.21 14.15 -14.58
C ALA A 63 -15.42 13.38 -15.10
N PHE A 64 -15.32 12.83 -16.31
CA PHE A 64 -16.27 11.92 -16.90
C PHE A 64 -15.57 10.66 -17.37
N GLY A 65 -16.26 9.53 -17.21
CA GLY A 65 -15.76 8.24 -17.61
C GLY A 65 -16.17 7.15 -16.64
N HIS A 66 -15.39 6.08 -16.58
CA HIS A 66 -15.66 4.94 -15.72
C HIS A 66 -14.38 4.49 -15.01
N TYR A 67 -14.57 3.99 -13.80
CA TYR A 67 -13.51 3.32 -13.06
C TYR A 67 -13.99 1.93 -12.65
N THR A 68 -13.30 0.90 -13.14
CA THR A 68 -13.55 -0.48 -12.77
C THR A 68 -12.59 -0.90 -11.66
N ILE A 69 -13.14 -1.43 -10.56
CA ILE A 69 -12.40 -1.99 -9.44
C ILE A 69 -12.92 -3.41 -9.21
N ASP A 70 -12.06 -4.40 -9.39
CA ASP A 70 -12.40 -5.82 -9.41
C ASP A 70 -13.51 -6.13 -10.45
N ASP A 71 -14.67 -6.57 -10.01
CA ASP A 71 -15.84 -6.89 -10.84
C ASP A 71 -16.89 -5.77 -10.91
N GLN A 72 -16.62 -4.62 -10.26
CA GLN A 72 -17.54 -3.49 -10.18
C GLN A 72 -17.09 -2.34 -11.08
N ARG A 73 -17.98 -1.89 -11.96
CA ARG A 73 -17.76 -0.72 -12.81
C ARG A 73 -18.59 0.45 -12.27
N PHE A 74 -17.92 1.54 -11.96
CA PHE A 74 -18.49 2.76 -11.42
C PHE A 74 -18.46 3.86 -12.48
N GLU A 75 -19.58 4.58 -12.63
CA GLU A 75 -19.58 5.85 -13.33
C GLU A 75 -18.86 6.90 -12.46
N VAL A 76 -18.01 7.68 -13.08
CA VAL A 76 -17.23 8.72 -12.38
C VAL A 76 -18.11 9.96 -12.21
N THR A 77 -18.18 10.42 -10.96
CA THR A 77 -18.95 11.62 -10.59
C THR A 77 -18.06 12.64 -9.86
N SER A 78 -18.47 13.91 -9.89
CA SER A 78 -17.74 15.00 -9.24
C SER A 78 -17.70 14.83 -7.70
N ASN A 79 -16.70 15.43 -7.08
CA ASN A 79 -16.46 15.41 -5.64
C ASN A 79 -16.38 13.98 -5.05
N THR A 80 -15.85 13.05 -5.83
CA THR A 80 -15.76 11.63 -5.45
C THR A 80 -14.34 11.25 -5.06
N VAL A 81 -14.23 10.40 -4.05
CA VAL A 81 -12.99 9.70 -3.70
C VAL A 81 -13.14 8.20 -3.91
N TYR A 82 -12.19 7.63 -4.63
CA TYR A 82 -11.99 6.19 -4.75
C TYR A 82 -10.78 5.80 -3.92
N PHE A 83 -10.94 4.81 -3.08
CA PHE A 83 -9.83 4.17 -2.38
C PHE A 83 -9.64 2.77 -2.93
N THR A 84 -8.43 2.35 -3.21
CA THR A 84 -8.12 1.01 -3.69
C THR A 84 -6.93 0.42 -2.98
N ASN A 85 -7.01 -0.86 -2.70
CA ASN A 85 -6.00 -1.63 -2.00
C ASN A 85 -4.99 -2.29 -2.95
N PRO A 86 -3.82 -2.70 -2.42
CA PRO A 86 -2.93 -3.62 -3.13
C PRO A 86 -3.70 -4.85 -3.62
N GLY A 87 -3.50 -5.20 -4.89
CA GLY A 87 -4.09 -6.38 -5.52
C GLY A 87 -5.49 -6.19 -6.11
N ASN A 88 -6.17 -5.03 -5.92
CA ASN A 88 -7.39 -4.77 -6.66
C ASN A 88 -7.12 -4.69 -8.17
N TYR A 89 -7.96 -5.37 -8.94
CA TYR A 89 -8.00 -5.22 -10.39
C TYR A 89 -8.57 -3.86 -10.76
N ARG A 90 -7.96 -3.15 -11.70
CA ARG A 90 -8.36 -1.78 -12.05
C ARG A 90 -8.34 -1.56 -13.56
N ILE A 91 -9.31 -0.75 -14.04
CA ILE A 91 -9.33 -0.19 -15.39
C ILE A 91 -9.81 1.25 -15.27
N PHE A 92 -9.09 2.19 -15.86
CA PHE A 92 -9.52 3.58 -16.05
C PHE A 92 -10.09 3.76 -17.44
N GLU A 93 -11.21 4.46 -17.54
CA GLU A 93 -11.81 4.90 -18.78
C GLU A 93 -12.15 6.38 -18.62
N TRP A 94 -11.34 7.27 -19.20
CA TRP A 94 -11.48 8.71 -19.07
C TRP A 94 -11.98 9.33 -20.36
N GLU A 95 -13.06 10.13 -20.29
CA GLU A 95 -13.57 10.95 -21.38
C GLU A 95 -13.22 12.43 -21.14
N LYS A 96 -13.18 12.85 -19.87
CA LYS A 96 -12.77 14.18 -19.44
C LYS A 96 -12.08 14.08 -18.09
N LEU A 97 -11.03 14.88 -17.90
CA LEU A 97 -10.28 15.00 -16.64
C LEU A 97 -10.05 16.49 -16.32
N GLU A 98 -10.48 16.91 -15.14
CA GLU A 98 -10.20 18.23 -14.58
C GLU A 98 -10.05 18.11 -13.06
N HIS A 99 -8.92 18.58 -12.50
CA HIS A 99 -8.63 18.51 -11.07
C HIS A 99 -8.80 17.11 -10.48
N THR A 100 -8.07 16.16 -11.05
CA THR A 100 -8.11 14.76 -10.63
C THR A 100 -6.77 14.36 -10.04
N CYS A 101 -6.72 14.21 -8.71
CA CYS A 101 -5.50 13.89 -7.97
C CYS A 101 -5.43 12.40 -7.64
N LEU A 102 -4.37 11.74 -8.10
CA LEU A 102 -4.04 10.35 -7.74
C LEU A 102 -2.87 10.33 -6.75
N ILE A 103 -3.11 9.80 -5.57
CA ILE A 103 -2.08 9.54 -4.55
C ILE A 103 -1.89 8.03 -4.46
N THR A 104 -0.64 7.56 -4.59
CA THR A 104 -0.29 6.15 -4.50
C THR A 104 0.82 5.94 -3.48
N PHE A 105 0.69 4.94 -2.62
CA PHE A 105 1.69 4.63 -1.60
C PHE A 105 1.77 3.15 -1.26
N GLY A 106 2.96 2.70 -0.95
CA GLY A 106 3.23 1.33 -0.52
C GLY A 106 3.13 1.16 1.00
N GLU A 107 3.01 -0.09 1.44
CA GLU A 107 3.00 -0.44 2.87
C GLU A 107 4.29 -0.01 3.57
N GLY A 108 5.45 -0.14 2.91
CA GLY A 108 6.73 0.30 3.45
C GLY A 108 6.74 1.79 3.78
N PHE A 109 6.24 2.63 2.86
CA PHE A 109 6.11 4.06 3.10
C PHE A 109 5.19 4.38 4.29
N LEU A 110 4.05 3.71 4.38
CA LEU A 110 3.12 3.92 5.49
C LEU A 110 3.77 3.63 6.85
N LYS A 111 4.53 2.54 6.96
CA LYS A 111 5.17 2.15 8.22
C LYS A 111 6.37 3.00 8.58
N GLU A 112 7.13 3.42 7.57
CA GLU A 112 8.35 4.21 7.77
C GLU A 112 8.03 5.69 8.10
N TYR A 113 7.04 6.29 7.43
CA TYR A 113 6.80 7.73 7.50
C TYR A 113 5.44 8.13 8.10
N VAL A 114 4.48 7.19 8.22
CA VAL A 114 3.18 7.47 8.81
C VAL A 114 3.12 6.92 10.23
N HIS A 115 3.04 5.62 10.41
CA HIS A 115 3.05 4.96 11.70
C HIS A 115 3.34 3.47 11.53
N HIS A 116 4.18 2.88 12.41
CA HIS A 116 4.51 1.46 12.34
C HIS A 116 3.28 0.54 12.53
N ASP A 117 2.26 1.00 13.27
CA ASP A 117 1.00 0.30 13.52
C ASP A 117 -0.19 0.95 12.78
N VAL A 118 0.05 1.35 11.52
CA VAL A 118 -0.89 2.11 10.70
C VAL A 118 -2.27 1.45 10.56
N TYR A 119 -2.34 0.13 10.59
CA TYR A 119 -3.61 -0.59 10.45
C TYR A 119 -4.45 -0.62 11.73
N SER A 120 -3.86 -0.39 12.90
CA SER A 120 -4.61 -0.17 14.15
C SER A 120 -5.36 1.14 14.10
N ASP A 121 -4.68 2.20 13.65
CA ASP A 121 -5.26 3.54 13.60
C ASP A 121 -6.19 3.73 12.40
N PHE A 122 -5.84 3.11 11.27
CA PHE A 122 -6.53 3.23 9.97
C PHE A 122 -6.99 1.87 9.46
N SER A 123 -7.84 1.19 10.23
CA SER A 123 -8.34 -0.16 9.91
C SER A 123 -9.07 -0.24 8.56
N PHE A 124 -9.59 0.87 8.04
CA PHE A 124 -10.20 0.94 6.73
C PHE A 124 -9.20 0.66 5.58
N LEU A 125 -7.89 0.83 5.80
CA LEU A 125 -6.87 0.40 4.85
C LEU A 125 -6.84 -1.12 4.63
N LEU A 126 -7.50 -1.89 5.47
CA LEU A 126 -7.70 -3.33 5.31
C LEU A 126 -9.00 -3.68 4.58
N SER A 127 -9.84 -2.68 4.25
CA SER A 127 -11.07 -2.91 3.50
C SER A 127 -10.75 -3.40 2.07
N GLU A 128 -11.49 -4.37 1.57
CA GLU A 128 -11.31 -4.89 0.20
C GLU A 128 -12.24 -4.25 -0.81
N VAL A 129 -13.42 -3.85 -0.36
CA VAL A 129 -14.42 -3.26 -1.25
C VAL A 129 -14.53 -1.80 -0.92
N VAL A 130 -14.22 -0.98 -1.88
CA VAL A 130 -14.38 0.45 -1.73
C VAL A 130 -15.35 0.95 -2.78
N SER A 131 -16.61 1.05 -2.37
CA SER A 131 -17.54 1.87 -3.13
C SER A 131 -17.05 3.32 -3.12
N PRO A 132 -17.14 4.03 -4.23
CA PRO A 132 -16.80 5.46 -4.28
C PRO A 132 -17.59 6.22 -3.21
N ARG A 133 -16.93 7.20 -2.60
CA ARG A 133 -17.54 8.06 -1.57
C ARG A 133 -17.63 9.48 -2.10
N ILE A 134 -18.79 10.08 -1.96
CA ILE A 134 -19.03 11.47 -2.38
C ILE A 134 -18.74 12.38 -1.18
N LEU A 135 -17.88 13.36 -1.39
CA LEU A 135 -17.55 14.40 -0.43
C LEU A 135 -18.50 15.58 -0.60
N THR A 136 -18.86 16.26 0.49
CA THR A 136 -19.45 17.59 0.38
C THR A 136 -18.41 18.56 -0.20
N GLN A 137 -18.85 19.69 -0.75
CA GLN A 137 -17.92 20.69 -1.30
C GLN A 137 -16.86 21.11 -0.28
N HIS A 138 -17.26 21.39 0.96
CA HIS A 138 -16.34 21.77 2.04
C HIS A 138 -15.32 20.67 2.37
N GLN A 139 -15.75 19.40 2.42
CA GLN A 139 -14.84 18.27 2.64
C GLN A 139 -13.85 18.11 1.48
N PHE A 140 -14.36 18.29 0.24
CA PHE A 140 -13.51 18.20 -0.95
C PHE A 140 -12.43 19.29 -0.96
N ASP A 141 -12.80 20.54 -0.65
CA ASP A 141 -11.85 21.66 -0.58
C ASP A 141 -10.73 21.40 0.41
N GLN A 142 -11.03 20.85 1.61
CA GLN A 142 -10.01 20.47 2.60
C GLN A 142 -9.07 19.36 2.10
N VAL A 143 -9.59 18.39 1.37
CA VAL A 143 -8.76 17.32 0.78
C VAL A 143 -7.94 17.85 -0.38
N GLU A 144 -8.50 18.72 -1.21
CA GLU A 144 -7.79 19.36 -2.34
C GLU A 144 -6.59 20.18 -1.86
N GLU A 145 -6.73 20.92 -0.74
CA GLU A 145 -5.61 21.63 -0.10
C GLU A 145 -4.48 20.67 0.30
N LEU A 146 -4.82 19.53 0.94
CA LEU A 146 -3.83 18.51 1.29
C LEU A 146 -3.18 17.88 0.05
N CYS A 147 -3.93 17.61 -1.01
CA CYS A 147 -3.39 17.13 -2.29
C CYS A 147 -2.39 18.15 -2.89
N GLY A 148 -2.71 19.42 -2.86
CA GLY A 148 -1.82 20.49 -3.32
C GLY A 148 -0.51 20.58 -2.53
N LEU A 149 -0.60 20.46 -1.19
CA LEU A 149 0.59 20.43 -0.32
C LEU A 149 1.44 19.18 -0.59
N LEU A 150 0.83 18.00 -0.69
CA LEU A 150 1.50 16.75 -1.02
C LEU A 150 2.20 16.83 -2.39
N TYR A 151 1.53 17.39 -3.40
CA TYR A 151 2.10 17.54 -4.74
C TYR A 151 3.30 18.50 -4.75
N LYS A 152 3.17 19.64 -4.05
CA LYS A 152 4.26 20.62 -3.92
C LYS A 152 5.48 20.02 -3.25
N GLU A 153 5.27 19.29 -2.14
CA GLU A 153 6.36 18.64 -1.41
C GLU A 153 6.99 17.51 -2.23
N TYR A 154 6.16 16.71 -2.92
CA TYR A 154 6.62 15.62 -3.78
C TYR A 154 7.54 16.12 -4.93
N LYS A 155 7.22 17.26 -5.52
CA LYS A 155 8.05 17.91 -6.57
C LYS A 155 9.28 18.61 -6.02
N GLY A 156 9.33 18.90 -4.72
CA GLY A 156 10.47 19.54 -4.06
C GLY A 156 11.62 18.59 -3.77
N ASN A 157 12.74 19.16 -3.30
CA ASN A 157 13.98 18.45 -2.95
C ASN A 157 14.43 18.78 -1.52
N ALA A 158 13.48 19.03 -0.59
CA ALA A 158 13.77 19.38 0.78
C ALA A 158 14.36 18.19 1.58
N LEU A 159 15.27 18.48 2.53
CA LEU A 159 15.92 17.46 3.38
C LEU A 159 14.91 16.56 4.13
N TYR A 160 13.78 17.11 4.54
CA TYR A 160 12.75 16.39 5.30
C TYR A 160 11.54 16.01 4.45
N LYS A 161 11.66 16.02 3.11
CA LYS A 161 10.59 15.73 2.16
C LYS A 161 9.71 14.53 2.57
N ASN A 162 10.29 13.34 2.72
CA ASN A 162 9.52 12.13 3.02
C ASN A 162 8.83 12.17 4.41
N LYS A 163 9.44 12.83 5.39
CA LYS A 163 8.83 13.04 6.72
C LYS A 163 7.65 14.00 6.65
N ILE A 164 7.76 15.08 5.87
CA ILE A 164 6.66 16.04 5.64
C ILE A 164 5.53 15.37 4.87
N ILE A 165 5.84 14.63 3.81
CA ILE A 165 4.84 13.84 3.07
C ILE A 165 4.13 12.86 4.02
N GLY A 166 4.86 12.14 4.89
CA GLY A 166 4.28 11.25 5.88
C GLY A 166 3.29 11.95 6.81
N ALA A 167 3.64 13.12 7.34
CA ALA A 167 2.75 13.92 8.18
C ALA A 167 1.48 14.40 7.42
N LEU A 168 1.62 14.79 6.17
CA LEU A 168 0.48 15.18 5.33
C LEU A 168 -0.41 13.97 4.99
N VAL A 169 0.17 12.79 4.78
CA VAL A 169 -0.58 11.54 4.58
C VAL A 169 -1.33 11.17 5.86
N ILE A 170 -0.77 11.35 7.06
CA ILE A 170 -1.50 11.18 8.32
C ILE A 170 -2.72 12.09 8.37
N ALA A 171 -2.56 13.38 8.07
CA ALA A 171 -3.66 14.33 8.04
C ALA A 171 -4.76 13.91 7.04
N LEU A 172 -4.38 13.46 5.85
CA LEU A 172 -5.29 12.95 4.84
C LEU A 172 -6.06 11.72 5.33
N LEU A 173 -5.36 10.72 5.89
CA LEU A 173 -5.97 9.50 6.41
C LEU A 173 -6.94 9.78 7.58
N LEU A 174 -6.61 10.74 8.45
CA LEU A 174 -7.49 11.19 9.53
C LEU A 174 -8.75 11.84 8.98
N LYS A 175 -8.64 12.70 7.95
CA LYS A 175 -9.80 13.31 7.29
C LYS A 175 -10.70 12.26 6.63
N ILE A 176 -10.14 11.30 5.91
CA ILE A 176 -10.90 10.21 5.32
C ILE A 176 -11.58 9.35 6.38
N LYS A 177 -10.88 9.06 7.49
CA LYS A 177 -11.47 8.34 8.63
C LYS A 177 -12.64 9.11 9.24
N GLU A 178 -12.46 10.42 9.48
CA GLU A 178 -13.50 11.30 10.03
C GLU A 178 -14.74 11.35 9.12
N TYR A 179 -14.56 11.44 7.80
CA TYR A 179 -15.68 11.60 6.87
C TYR A 179 -16.46 10.31 6.62
N PHE A 180 -15.79 9.15 6.62
CA PHE A 180 -16.40 7.91 6.13
C PHE A 180 -16.27 6.69 7.04
N PHE A 181 -15.37 6.71 8.03
CA PHE A 181 -14.96 5.52 8.75
C PHE A 181 -14.87 5.70 10.27
N GLN A 182 -15.67 6.59 10.88
CA GLN A 182 -15.64 6.83 12.34
C GLN A 182 -15.89 5.54 13.14
N ASP A 183 -16.94 4.79 12.78
CA ASP A 183 -17.35 3.54 13.43
C ASP A 183 -17.09 2.31 12.56
N TYR A 184 -16.11 2.40 11.66
CA TYR A 184 -15.86 1.36 10.68
C TYR A 184 -15.23 0.12 11.31
N ASN A 185 -15.93 -1.02 11.17
CA ASN A 185 -15.40 -2.33 11.51
C ASN A 185 -15.10 -3.12 10.22
N PRO A 186 -13.82 -3.32 9.86
CA PRO A 186 -13.46 -4.02 8.63
C PRO A 186 -13.96 -5.48 8.60
N ILE A 187 -14.22 -6.11 9.76
CA ILE A 187 -14.62 -7.53 9.83
C ILE A 187 -16.08 -7.71 9.45
N SER A 188 -16.93 -6.71 9.66
CA SER A 188 -18.38 -6.80 9.42
C SER A 188 -18.78 -6.58 7.95
N GLU A 189 -17.87 -6.11 7.10
CA GLU A 189 -18.15 -5.72 5.72
C GLU A 189 -17.67 -6.76 4.70
N GLY A 190 -18.45 -6.97 3.64
CA GLY A 190 -18.08 -7.79 2.50
C GLY A 190 -18.54 -9.26 2.57
N ASN A 191 -18.29 -9.98 1.49
CA ASN A 191 -18.59 -11.41 1.39
C ASN A 191 -17.59 -12.26 2.20
N ARG A 192 -17.88 -13.57 2.31
CA ARG A 192 -17.03 -14.51 3.07
C ARG A 192 -15.55 -14.48 2.65
N SER A 193 -15.28 -14.38 1.35
CA SER A 193 -13.89 -14.33 0.85
C SER A 193 -13.20 -13.04 1.30
N SER A 194 -13.88 -11.91 1.26
CA SER A 194 -13.37 -10.63 1.76
C SER A 194 -13.08 -10.66 3.25
N GLN A 195 -13.96 -11.27 4.04
CA GLN A 195 -13.74 -11.45 5.47
C GLN A 195 -12.53 -12.35 5.78
N ILE A 196 -12.30 -13.40 4.99
CA ILE A 196 -11.13 -14.28 5.10
C ILE A 196 -9.84 -13.48 4.87
N VAL A 197 -9.78 -12.66 3.81
CA VAL A 197 -8.59 -11.84 3.52
C VAL A 197 -8.34 -10.81 4.60
N LYS A 198 -9.37 -10.13 5.09
CA LYS A 198 -9.25 -9.17 6.21
C LYS A 198 -8.71 -9.82 7.48
N LYS A 199 -9.28 -10.96 7.87
CA LYS A 199 -8.81 -11.72 9.04
C LYS A 199 -7.36 -12.15 8.86
N PHE A 200 -6.97 -12.61 7.66
CA PHE A 200 -5.58 -12.96 7.37
C PHE A 200 -4.65 -11.76 7.54
N LYS A 201 -4.98 -10.62 6.93
CA LYS A 201 -4.16 -9.39 7.04
C LYS A 201 -4.03 -8.93 8.50
N LEU A 202 -5.12 -8.92 9.26
CA LEU A 202 -5.10 -8.59 10.70
C LEU A 202 -4.25 -9.57 11.51
N SER A 203 -4.38 -10.87 11.25
CA SER A 203 -3.57 -11.89 11.94
C SER A 203 -2.09 -11.74 11.62
N LEU A 204 -1.75 -11.40 10.36
CA LEU A 204 -0.39 -11.12 9.94
C LEU A 204 0.20 -9.92 10.71
N GLU A 205 -0.54 -8.80 10.78
CA GLU A 205 -0.13 -7.61 11.51
C GLU A 205 0.06 -7.87 13.01
N HIS A 206 -0.91 -8.55 13.64
CA HIS A 206 -0.84 -8.90 15.07
C HIS A 206 0.36 -9.78 15.36
N HIS A 207 0.60 -10.79 14.52
CA HIS A 207 1.72 -11.70 14.70
C HIS A 207 3.07 -10.97 14.63
N PHE A 208 3.28 -10.10 13.63
CA PHE A 208 4.52 -9.35 13.51
C PHE A 208 4.69 -8.33 14.64
N ARG A 209 3.63 -7.72 15.13
CA ARG A 209 3.68 -6.88 16.34
C ARG A 209 4.14 -7.69 17.55
N ASP A 210 3.62 -8.89 17.74
CA ASP A 210 4.01 -9.77 18.85
C ASP A 210 5.45 -10.26 18.72
N LEU A 211 5.93 -10.56 17.51
CA LEU A 211 7.33 -10.85 17.23
C LEU A 211 8.24 -9.68 17.61
N ILE A 212 7.97 -8.49 17.11
CA ILE A 212 8.79 -7.28 17.30
C ILE A 212 8.82 -6.87 18.77
N SER A 213 7.69 -7.00 19.47
CA SER A 213 7.60 -6.71 20.91
C SER A 213 8.20 -7.80 21.81
N GLY A 214 8.62 -8.93 21.24
CA GLY A 214 9.18 -10.07 21.98
C GLY A 214 8.15 -10.92 22.72
N LYS A 215 6.85 -10.75 22.46
CA LYS A 215 5.80 -11.62 23.03
C LYS A 215 5.83 -13.02 22.46
N THR A 216 6.33 -13.17 21.24
CA THR A 216 6.63 -14.46 20.61
C THR A 216 7.98 -14.38 19.90
N ASN A 217 8.60 -15.54 19.65
CA ASN A 217 9.88 -15.64 18.95
C ASN A 217 9.82 -16.59 17.73
N THR A 218 8.63 -17.05 17.37
CA THR A 218 8.45 -18.05 16.31
C THR A 218 7.59 -17.46 15.20
N GLN A 219 8.09 -17.51 13.97
CA GLN A 219 7.31 -17.12 12.80
C GLN A 219 6.16 -18.09 12.52
N LEU A 220 4.99 -17.56 12.24
CA LEU A 220 3.85 -18.35 11.76
C LEU A 220 4.05 -18.76 10.30
N ARG A 221 3.65 -20.00 10.01
CA ARG A 221 3.63 -20.58 8.67
C ARG A 221 2.25 -20.42 8.05
N VAL A 222 2.14 -20.71 6.76
CA VAL A 222 0.86 -20.65 6.02
C VAL A 222 -0.24 -21.48 6.70
N GLN A 223 0.13 -22.66 7.23
CA GLN A 223 -0.81 -23.53 7.93
C GLN A 223 -1.38 -22.86 9.19
N ASP A 224 -0.54 -22.18 9.97
CA ASP A 224 -0.97 -21.54 11.23
C ASP A 224 -2.04 -20.46 10.96
N TYR A 225 -1.90 -19.68 9.87
CA TYR A 225 -2.92 -18.70 9.46
C TYR A 225 -4.24 -19.36 9.02
N ALA A 226 -4.17 -20.56 8.43
CA ALA A 226 -5.37 -21.31 8.06
C ALA A 226 -6.08 -21.87 9.31
N ASP A 227 -5.32 -22.41 10.26
CA ASP A 227 -5.82 -22.95 11.52
C ASP A 227 -6.48 -21.86 12.37
N MET A 228 -5.91 -20.65 12.43
CA MET A 228 -6.52 -19.48 13.10
C MET A 228 -7.91 -19.12 12.58
N GLN A 229 -8.20 -19.47 11.33
CA GLN A 229 -9.51 -19.20 10.72
C GLN A 229 -10.39 -20.44 10.59
N ALA A 230 -9.94 -21.59 11.12
CA ALA A 230 -10.59 -22.90 10.96
C ALA A 230 -10.85 -23.25 9.48
N LEU A 231 -9.85 -22.97 8.61
CA LEU A 231 -9.90 -23.21 7.18
C LEU A 231 -8.85 -24.22 6.75
N HIS A 232 -9.14 -24.95 5.66
CA HIS A 232 -8.12 -25.75 5.02
C HIS A 232 -7.10 -24.83 4.32
N VAL A 233 -5.81 -25.15 4.42
CA VAL A 233 -4.70 -24.31 3.91
C VAL A 233 -4.80 -24.00 2.42
N ASN A 234 -5.24 -24.99 1.61
CA ASN A 234 -5.42 -24.78 0.16
C ASN A 234 -6.56 -23.81 -0.14
N TYR A 235 -7.65 -23.86 0.65
CA TYR A 235 -8.76 -22.92 0.50
C TYR A 235 -8.35 -21.50 0.87
N LEU A 236 -7.70 -21.32 2.03
CA LEU A 236 -7.16 -20.00 2.40
C LEU A 236 -6.20 -19.47 1.33
N SER A 237 -5.25 -20.29 0.85
CA SER A 237 -4.28 -19.89 -0.18
C SER A 237 -4.95 -19.50 -1.49
N SER A 238 -5.98 -20.24 -1.92
CA SER A 238 -6.77 -19.93 -3.12
C SER A 238 -7.50 -18.61 -2.97
N VAL A 239 -8.20 -18.38 -1.84
CA VAL A 239 -8.93 -17.13 -1.58
C VAL A 239 -7.97 -15.94 -1.55
N ILE A 240 -6.86 -16.03 -0.80
CA ILE A 240 -5.89 -14.94 -0.71
C ILE A 240 -5.30 -14.61 -2.08
N SER A 241 -4.85 -15.62 -2.84
CA SER A 241 -4.23 -15.40 -4.14
C SER A 241 -5.22 -14.85 -5.16
N SER A 242 -6.45 -15.35 -5.20
CA SER A 242 -7.47 -14.88 -6.14
C SER A 242 -7.89 -13.42 -5.85
N LYS A 243 -8.01 -13.06 -4.58
CA LYS A 243 -8.47 -11.74 -4.15
C LYS A 243 -7.36 -10.68 -4.14
N THR A 244 -6.12 -11.06 -3.83
CA THR A 244 -5.03 -10.08 -3.65
C THR A 244 -3.96 -10.12 -4.74
N GLY A 245 -4.01 -11.12 -5.63
CA GLY A 245 -2.97 -11.34 -6.63
C GLY A 245 -1.63 -11.84 -6.05
N LYS A 246 -1.54 -12.06 -4.72
CA LYS A 246 -0.34 -12.49 -4.00
C LYS A 246 -0.57 -13.76 -3.20
N THR A 247 0.45 -14.61 -3.12
CA THR A 247 0.43 -15.77 -2.22
C THR A 247 0.60 -15.35 -0.76
N ILE A 248 0.14 -16.18 0.18
CA ILE A 248 0.36 -15.96 1.62
C ILE A 248 1.86 -15.85 1.93
N SER A 249 2.68 -16.72 1.35
CA SER A 249 4.14 -16.67 1.54
C SER A 249 4.75 -15.36 1.06
N SER A 250 4.22 -14.77 -0.03
CA SER A 250 4.65 -13.45 -0.50
C SER A 250 4.25 -12.34 0.48
N TRP A 251 3.05 -12.39 1.06
CA TRP A 251 2.62 -11.46 2.10
C TRP A 251 3.52 -11.51 3.34
N ILE A 252 3.85 -12.74 3.81
CA ILE A 252 4.77 -12.94 4.94
C ILE A 252 6.17 -12.41 4.60
N ALA A 253 6.65 -12.66 3.39
CA ALA A 253 7.96 -12.20 2.95
C ALA A 253 8.04 -10.67 2.87
N ASP A 254 7.07 -10.04 2.24
CA ASP A 254 7.00 -8.57 2.14
C ASP A 254 6.96 -7.94 3.54
N LYS A 255 6.19 -8.52 4.46
CA LYS A 255 6.11 -8.06 5.85
C LYS A 255 7.45 -8.18 6.57
N ASN A 256 8.11 -9.34 6.48
CA ASN A 256 9.45 -9.55 7.05
C ASN A 256 10.45 -8.50 6.56
N ILE A 257 10.47 -8.24 5.25
CA ILE A 257 11.40 -7.28 4.66
C ILE A 257 11.09 -5.85 5.09
N THR A 258 9.81 -5.46 5.13
CA THR A 258 9.38 -4.14 5.58
C THR A 258 9.81 -3.89 7.02
N GLU A 259 9.54 -4.82 7.93
CA GLU A 259 9.93 -4.69 9.34
C GLU A 259 11.46 -4.72 9.52
N ALA A 260 12.16 -5.56 8.75
CA ALA A 260 13.62 -5.58 8.76
C ALA A 260 14.22 -4.23 8.34
N LYS A 261 13.70 -3.60 7.29
CA LYS A 261 14.16 -2.29 6.81
C LYS A 261 14.00 -1.22 7.89
N ILE A 262 12.84 -1.19 8.56
CA ILE A 262 12.56 -0.24 9.65
C ILE A 262 13.56 -0.43 10.80
N MET A 263 13.75 -1.67 11.26
CA MET A 263 14.69 -1.95 12.34
C MET A 263 16.16 -1.70 11.96
N LEU A 264 16.52 -1.85 10.68
CA LEU A 264 17.87 -1.56 10.20
C LEU A 264 18.22 -0.07 10.22
N GLN A 265 17.22 0.81 10.29
CA GLN A 265 17.39 2.26 10.44
C GLN A 265 17.69 2.68 11.89
N ASP A 266 17.56 1.78 12.84
CA ASP A 266 17.98 2.00 14.24
C ASP A 266 19.40 1.45 14.45
N GLU A 267 20.36 2.35 14.70
CA GLU A 267 21.76 1.96 14.98
C GLU A 267 21.92 1.20 16.30
N ALA A 268 21.03 1.40 17.25
CA ALA A 268 21.07 0.72 18.54
C ALA A 268 20.81 -0.81 18.41
N LEU A 269 20.10 -1.24 17.36
CA LEU A 269 19.77 -2.63 17.12
C LEU A 269 20.88 -3.34 16.33
N SER A 270 21.47 -4.39 16.88
CA SER A 270 22.37 -5.26 16.13
C SER A 270 21.62 -6.11 15.09
N ILE A 271 22.32 -6.55 14.03
CA ILE A 271 21.75 -7.46 13.02
C ILE A 271 21.26 -8.77 13.67
N LYS A 272 21.92 -9.22 14.73
CA LYS A 272 21.52 -10.40 15.50
C LYS A 272 20.19 -10.19 16.23
N GLU A 273 20.03 -9.04 16.88
CA GLU A 273 18.77 -8.69 17.56
C GLU A 273 17.61 -8.56 16.57
N ILE A 274 17.84 -7.92 15.41
CA ILE A 274 16.84 -7.82 14.34
C ILE A 274 16.41 -9.22 13.86
N ALA A 275 17.38 -10.11 13.59
CA ALA A 275 17.09 -11.49 13.20
C ALA A 275 16.23 -12.20 14.25
N SER A 276 16.61 -12.09 15.54
CA SER A 276 15.86 -12.68 16.65
C SER A 276 14.45 -12.13 16.79
N ARG A 277 14.28 -10.80 16.72
CA ARG A 277 12.95 -10.14 16.80
C ARG A 277 12.04 -10.48 15.63
N LEU A 278 12.60 -10.82 14.48
CA LEU A 278 11.84 -11.30 13.31
C LEU A 278 11.63 -12.83 13.33
N GLY A 279 12.00 -13.52 14.42
CA GLY A 279 11.80 -14.96 14.59
C GLY A 279 12.74 -15.85 13.79
N PHE A 280 13.88 -15.32 13.34
CA PHE A 280 14.95 -16.14 12.73
C PHE A 280 15.82 -16.76 13.82
N LEU A 281 15.99 -18.08 13.77
CA LEU A 281 16.83 -18.81 14.75
C LEU A 281 18.31 -18.42 14.66
N GLU A 282 18.78 -18.11 13.43
CA GLU A 282 20.19 -17.79 13.18
C GLU A 282 20.33 -16.54 12.30
N THR A 283 21.30 -15.69 12.67
CA THR A 283 21.61 -14.46 11.91
C THR A 283 22.00 -14.72 10.44
N PRO A 284 22.75 -15.78 10.08
CA PRO A 284 23.04 -16.10 8.70
C PRO A 284 21.79 -16.40 7.88
N HIS A 285 20.80 -17.09 8.45
CA HIS A 285 19.52 -17.35 7.75
C HIS A 285 18.77 -16.06 7.44
N PHE A 286 18.67 -15.14 8.41
CA PHE A 286 18.11 -13.81 8.19
C PHE A 286 18.88 -13.04 7.11
N SER A 287 20.22 -13.02 7.18
CA SER A 287 21.05 -12.26 6.24
C SER A 287 20.90 -12.76 4.81
N ASN A 288 20.85 -14.08 4.62
CA ASN A 288 20.63 -14.70 3.31
C ASN A 288 19.20 -14.44 2.80
N TYR A 289 18.21 -14.53 3.68
CA TYR A 289 16.81 -14.23 3.36
C TYR A 289 16.66 -12.78 2.91
N PHE A 290 17.17 -11.82 3.68
CA PHE A 290 17.13 -10.41 3.35
C PHE A 290 17.85 -10.11 2.02
N LYS A 291 19.06 -10.65 1.83
CA LYS A 291 19.83 -10.48 0.59
C LYS A 291 19.10 -11.06 -0.63
N LYS A 292 18.41 -12.19 -0.48
CA LYS A 292 17.60 -12.80 -1.56
C LYS A 292 16.50 -11.87 -2.03
N HIS A 293 15.84 -11.14 -1.11
CA HIS A 293 14.71 -10.27 -1.43
C HIS A 293 15.14 -8.85 -1.82
N MET A 294 16.23 -8.33 -1.25
CA MET A 294 16.68 -6.95 -1.42
C MET A 294 17.91 -6.81 -2.32
N SER A 295 18.51 -7.92 -2.77
CA SER A 295 19.78 -7.95 -3.54
C SER A 295 20.99 -7.37 -2.82
N ILE A 296 20.84 -6.93 -1.57
CA ILE A 296 21.89 -6.36 -0.70
C ILE A 296 21.79 -6.99 0.69
N SER A 297 22.93 -7.10 1.40
CA SER A 297 22.93 -7.63 2.78
C SER A 297 22.30 -6.62 3.77
N PRO A 298 21.80 -7.08 4.95
CA PRO A 298 21.28 -6.18 5.98
C PRO A 298 22.28 -5.08 6.38
N ALA A 299 23.55 -5.45 6.58
CA ALA A 299 24.62 -4.48 6.90
C ALA A 299 24.87 -3.49 5.75
N GLY A 300 24.84 -3.97 4.51
CA GLY A 300 24.94 -3.12 3.32
C GLY A 300 23.78 -2.13 3.20
N TYR A 301 22.55 -2.60 3.45
CA TYR A 301 21.36 -1.75 3.47
C TYR A 301 21.47 -0.65 4.54
N ARG A 302 21.84 -1.02 5.77
CA ARG A 302 22.06 -0.05 6.88
C ARG A 302 23.09 1.01 6.48
N LYS A 303 24.23 0.62 5.92
CA LYS A 303 25.27 1.55 5.47
C LYS A 303 24.76 2.50 4.39
N GLN A 304 24.00 2.00 3.40
CA GLN A 304 23.43 2.87 2.36
C GLN A 304 22.43 3.86 2.94
N TYR A 305 21.56 3.43 3.86
CA TYR A 305 20.59 4.30 4.51
C TYR A 305 21.27 5.48 5.22
N PHE A 306 22.26 5.22 6.07
CA PHE A 306 22.95 6.28 6.82
C PHE A 306 23.82 7.18 5.92
N ASN A 307 24.43 6.62 4.87
CA ASN A 307 25.15 7.44 3.89
C ASN A 307 24.21 8.38 3.08
N SER A 308 22.93 8.07 2.96
CA SER A 308 21.96 8.94 2.28
C SER A 308 21.45 10.07 3.18
N LEU A 309 21.72 10.04 4.48
CA LEU A 309 21.34 11.06 5.46
C LEU A 309 22.49 12.04 5.78
N SER A 310 23.72 11.68 5.41
CA SER A 310 24.93 12.51 5.51
C SER A 310 25.22 13.24 4.21
#